data_bdc8367e7e7af77a6b759698c3ae2a86
#
_entry.id   bdc8367e7e7af77a6b759698c3ae2a86
#
_cell.length_a   1.000
_cell.length_b   1.000
_cell.length_c   1.000
_cell.angle_alpha   90.00
_cell.angle_beta   90.00
_cell.angle_gamma   90.00
#
_symmetry.space_group_name_H-M   'P 1'
#
loop_
_entity.id
_entity.type
_entity.pdbx_description
1 polymer ?
#
loop_
_entity_poly.entity_id
_entity_poly.type
_entity_poly.pdbx_seq_one_letter_code
_entity_poly.pdbx_strand_id
1 'polypeptide(L)'
;MKIAIEAQRIFRKEKHGMDYVALETIRELQKIDKQNEYFILVSPGDDICLQESANVHIVTVNWPSYPLWEQIGLPLALRKIKPDLLHCTSNTAPVYGNIPLVLTLHDIIFLEKKTRQEPVHVPKTGTFLPKNHCSPNSY
;
A
#
# COMPACT_ATOMS: atom_id res chain seq x y z
N MET A 1 9.71 15.34 14.47
CA MET A 1 9.02 14.12 14.97
C MET A 1 9.62 12.90 14.32
N LYS A 2 9.60 11.76 15.02
CA LYS A 2 9.88 10.44 14.45
C LYS A 2 8.59 9.80 13.99
N ILE A 3 8.45 9.54 12.72
CA ILE A 3 7.23 8.97 12.12
C ILE A 3 7.58 7.60 11.54
N ALA A 4 6.91 6.55 12.02
CA ALA A 4 7.01 5.23 11.42
C ALA A 4 5.93 5.07 10.36
N ILE A 5 6.30 4.58 9.18
CA ILE A 5 5.36 4.28 8.09
C ILE A 5 5.38 2.77 7.81
N GLU A 6 4.24 2.11 7.98
CA GLU A 6 4.04 0.76 7.53
C GLU A 6 3.94 0.77 6.00
N ALA A 7 4.89 0.12 5.32
CA ALA A 7 4.98 0.03 3.88
C ALA A 7 5.49 -1.36 3.46
N GLN A 8 4.95 -2.40 4.09
CA GLN A 8 5.44 -3.78 4.02
C GLN A 8 5.71 -4.25 2.58
N ARG A 9 4.87 -3.85 1.63
CA ARG A 9 4.82 -4.45 0.29
C ARG A 9 5.54 -3.66 -0.80
N ILE A 10 6.12 -2.51 -0.49
CA ILE A 10 6.71 -1.65 -1.53
C ILE A 10 7.91 -2.27 -2.26
N PHE A 11 8.60 -3.24 -1.65
CA PHE A 11 9.74 -3.93 -2.27
C PHE A 11 9.39 -5.22 -2.99
N ARG A 12 8.09 -5.58 -3.08
CA ARG A 12 7.69 -6.73 -3.87
C ARG A 12 7.77 -6.42 -5.36
N LYS A 13 8.04 -7.45 -6.17
CA LYS A 13 8.17 -7.34 -7.62
C LYS A 13 6.86 -6.90 -8.28
N GLU A 14 5.75 -7.51 -7.87
CA GLU A 14 4.42 -7.16 -8.39
C GLU A 14 3.69 -6.29 -7.37
N LYS A 15 3.65 -4.99 -7.62
CA LYS A 15 2.99 -4.00 -6.77
C LYS A 15 1.53 -3.81 -7.18
N HIS A 16 0.66 -3.60 -6.20
CA HIS A 16 -0.72 -3.15 -6.41
C HIS A 16 -0.85 -1.63 -6.23
N GLY A 17 -2.02 -1.09 -6.54
CA GLY A 17 -2.25 0.36 -6.44
C GLY A 17 -1.92 0.96 -5.09
N MET A 18 -2.29 0.29 -3.99
CA MET A 18 -1.97 0.73 -2.62
C MET A 18 -0.45 0.83 -2.36
N ASP A 19 0.32 -0.11 -2.91
CA ASP A 19 1.78 -0.13 -2.73
C ASP A 19 2.43 1.06 -3.46
N TYR A 20 1.91 1.42 -4.64
CA TYR A 20 2.35 2.60 -5.38
C TYR A 20 1.98 3.90 -4.65
N VAL A 21 0.76 4.00 -4.10
CA VAL A 21 0.35 5.16 -3.31
C VAL A 21 1.27 5.36 -2.11
N ALA A 22 1.58 4.29 -1.36
CA ALA A 22 2.51 4.35 -0.24
C ALA A 22 3.91 4.78 -0.70
N LEU A 23 4.44 4.16 -1.76
CA LEU A 23 5.77 4.45 -2.29
C LEU A 23 5.91 5.91 -2.75
N GLU A 24 4.98 6.40 -3.56
CA GLU A 24 5.04 7.77 -4.07
C GLU A 24 4.84 8.79 -2.95
N THR A 25 3.96 8.51 -1.98
CA THR A 25 3.83 9.36 -0.79
C THR A 25 5.15 9.48 -0.03
N ILE A 26 5.85 8.35 0.20
CA ILE A 26 7.15 8.36 0.89
C ILE A 26 8.20 9.12 0.08
N ARG A 27 8.24 8.93 -1.24
CA ARG A 27 9.17 9.65 -2.13
C ARG A 27 8.97 11.16 -2.08
N GLU A 28 7.71 11.61 -2.07
CA GLU A 28 7.43 13.03 -1.97
C GLU A 28 7.77 13.59 -0.57
N LEU A 29 7.44 12.87 0.51
CA LEU A 29 7.87 13.25 1.86
C LEU A 29 9.38 13.35 1.98
N GLN A 30 10.13 12.44 1.35
CA GLN A 30 11.59 12.47 1.30
C GLN A 30 12.16 13.75 0.68
N LYS A 31 11.45 14.30 -0.32
CA LYS A 31 11.86 15.52 -1.03
C LYS A 31 11.49 16.80 -0.29
N ILE A 32 10.25 16.88 0.19
CA ILE A 32 9.66 18.14 0.67
C ILE A 32 9.82 18.35 2.18
N ASP A 33 9.78 17.28 3.00
CA ASP A 33 9.88 17.42 4.45
C ASP A 33 11.33 17.29 4.93
N LYS A 34 11.80 18.30 5.61
CA LYS A 34 13.14 18.35 6.22
C LYS A 34 13.11 18.47 7.75
N GLN A 35 11.90 18.44 8.34
CA GLN A 35 11.72 18.62 9.79
C GLN A 35 11.49 17.29 10.51
N ASN A 36 10.89 16.32 9.83
CA ASN A 36 10.56 15.02 10.41
C ASN A 36 11.53 13.93 9.95
N GLU A 37 11.63 12.90 10.75
CA GLU A 37 12.43 11.70 10.49
C GLU A 37 11.49 10.52 10.27
N TYR A 38 11.64 9.84 9.15
CA TYR A 38 10.75 8.78 8.70
C TYR A 38 11.43 7.42 8.80
N PHE A 39 10.78 6.46 9.44
CA PHE A 39 11.20 5.06 9.52
C PHE A 39 10.24 4.22 8.71
N ILE A 40 10.69 3.74 7.56
CA ILE A 40 9.87 2.98 6.61
C ILE A 40 10.04 1.49 6.89
N LEU A 41 8.99 0.88 7.42
CA LEU A 41 8.99 -0.54 7.76
C LEU A 41 8.52 -1.36 6.57
N VAL A 42 9.41 -2.21 6.08
CA VAL A 42 9.21 -3.01 4.86
C VAL A 42 9.49 -4.48 5.10
N SER A 43 8.90 -5.35 4.31
CA SER A 43 9.38 -6.74 4.18
C SER A 43 10.53 -6.81 3.18
N PRO A 44 11.40 -7.83 3.30
CA PRO A 44 12.39 -8.11 2.26
C PRO A 44 11.73 -8.30 0.90
N GLY A 45 12.36 -7.81 -0.15
CA GLY A 45 11.88 -7.95 -1.53
C GLY A 45 12.98 -7.66 -2.54
N ASP A 46 12.77 -8.08 -3.79
CA ASP A 46 13.76 -7.99 -4.86
C ASP A 46 13.77 -6.61 -5.55
N ASP A 47 12.68 -5.87 -5.45
CA ASP A 47 12.55 -4.56 -6.08
C ASP A 47 12.81 -3.42 -5.09
N ILE A 48 14.07 -3.07 -4.91
CA ILE A 48 14.50 -1.97 -4.03
C ILE A 48 14.26 -0.63 -4.72
N CYS A 49 13.03 -0.15 -4.65
CA CYS A 49 12.56 1.06 -5.32
C CYS A 49 12.62 2.34 -4.50
N LEU A 50 13.06 2.24 -3.24
CA LEU A 50 13.26 3.37 -2.33
C LEU A 50 14.68 3.31 -1.76
N GLN A 51 15.34 4.46 -1.66
CA GLN A 51 16.65 4.59 -1.04
C GLN A 51 16.56 5.45 0.21
N GLU A 52 17.45 5.18 1.17
CA GLU A 52 17.58 6.02 2.37
C GLU A 52 18.07 7.43 2.04
N SER A 53 17.72 8.35 2.89
CA SER A 53 18.19 9.74 2.85
C SER A 53 18.41 10.27 4.26
N ALA A 54 18.78 11.55 4.37
CA ALA A 54 19.00 12.17 5.67
C ALA A 54 17.76 12.13 6.59
N ASN A 55 16.55 12.08 6.01
CA ASN A 55 15.28 12.08 6.72
C ASN A 55 14.45 10.80 6.57
N VAL A 56 14.92 9.82 5.79
CA VAL A 56 14.22 8.56 5.54
C VAL A 56 15.15 7.37 5.78
N HIS A 57 14.75 6.49 6.70
CA HIS A 57 15.46 5.29 7.09
C HIS A 57 14.62 4.04 6.77
N ILE A 58 15.23 3.03 6.17
CA ILE A 58 14.54 1.79 5.80
C ILE A 58 14.77 0.74 6.88
N VAL A 59 13.69 0.23 7.45
CA VAL A 59 13.72 -0.81 8.48
C VAL A 59 13.12 -2.10 7.91
N THR A 60 13.97 -3.04 7.57
CA THR A 60 13.51 -4.33 7.06
C THR A 60 13.08 -5.24 8.21
N VAL A 61 11.84 -5.67 8.16
CA VAL A 61 11.22 -6.57 9.13
C VAL A 61 10.89 -7.88 8.42
N ASN A 62 11.54 -8.97 8.80
CA ASN A 62 11.37 -10.27 8.17
C ASN A 62 10.51 -11.19 9.04
N TRP A 63 9.31 -11.54 8.55
CA TRP A 63 8.38 -12.46 9.17
C TRP A 63 7.69 -13.35 8.12
N PRO A 64 7.34 -14.59 8.44
CA PRO A 64 6.90 -15.58 7.45
C PRO A 64 5.52 -15.31 6.84
N SER A 65 4.69 -14.50 7.49
CA SER A 65 3.36 -14.15 6.99
C SER A 65 2.97 -12.72 7.33
N TYR A 66 2.03 -12.15 6.56
CA TYR A 66 1.56 -10.79 6.77
C TYR A 66 0.95 -10.56 8.16
N PRO A 67 0.05 -11.42 8.67
CA PRO A 67 -0.51 -11.23 10.01
C PRO A 67 0.54 -11.25 11.12
N LEU A 68 1.54 -12.13 11.05
CA LEU A 68 2.65 -12.18 12.00
C LEU A 68 3.57 -10.97 11.87
N TRP A 69 3.80 -10.53 10.63
CA TRP A 69 4.56 -9.32 10.37
C TRP A 69 3.90 -8.10 11.02
N GLU A 70 2.59 -7.94 10.81
CA GLU A 70 1.82 -6.79 11.30
C GLU A 70 1.60 -6.84 12.83
N GLN A 71 1.26 -8.02 13.38
CA GLN A 71 0.87 -8.12 14.79
C GLN A 71 2.05 -8.38 15.75
N ILE A 72 3.19 -8.84 15.24
CA ILE A 72 4.37 -9.16 16.06
C ILE A 72 5.59 -8.41 15.57
N GLY A 73 5.97 -8.57 14.30
CA GLY A 73 7.19 -7.99 13.72
C GLY A 73 7.19 -6.47 13.77
N LEU A 74 6.10 -5.86 13.33
CA LEU A 74 5.91 -4.40 13.34
C LEU A 74 5.96 -3.84 14.78
N PRO A 75 5.19 -4.33 15.77
CA PRO A 75 5.31 -3.84 17.16
C PRO A 75 6.70 -4.00 17.77
N LEU A 76 7.41 -5.08 17.47
CA LEU A 76 8.78 -5.27 17.95
C LEU A 76 9.76 -4.25 17.35
N ALA A 77 9.63 -3.94 16.07
CA ALA A 77 10.43 -2.90 15.42
C ALA A 77 10.11 -1.51 16.02
N LEU A 78 8.81 -1.20 16.21
CA LEU A 78 8.37 0.06 16.80
C LEU A 78 8.89 0.28 18.22
N ARG A 79 9.01 -0.77 19.04
CA ARG A 79 9.63 -0.69 20.38
C ARG A 79 11.10 -0.25 20.34
N LYS A 80 11.82 -0.61 19.28
CA LYS A 80 13.23 -0.22 19.10
C LYS A 80 13.34 1.22 18.56
N ILE A 81 12.50 1.58 17.60
CA ILE A 81 12.50 2.90 16.95
C ILE A 81 11.97 3.98 17.89
N LYS A 82 10.94 3.65 18.67
CA LYS A 82 10.18 4.56 19.54
C LYS A 82 9.70 5.80 18.79
N PRO A 83 8.88 5.62 17.74
CA PRO A 83 8.34 6.73 16.97
C PRO A 83 7.26 7.48 17.77
N ASP A 84 7.06 8.74 17.41
CA ASP A 84 5.99 9.59 17.94
C ASP A 84 4.64 9.27 17.29
N LEU A 85 4.64 8.74 16.07
CA LEU A 85 3.47 8.42 15.25
C LEU A 85 3.72 7.19 14.41
N LEU A 86 2.70 6.34 14.29
CA LEU A 86 2.64 5.24 13.30
C LEU A 86 1.62 5.56 12.24
N HIS A 87 2.02 5.50 10.97
CA HIS A 87 1.12 5.58 9.83
C HIS A 87 1.06 4.22 9.12
N CYS A 88 -0.10 3.58 9.15
CA CYS A 88 -0.38 2.35 8.41
C CYS A 88 -1.06 2.67 7.08
N THR A 89 -0.47 2.18 5.98
CA THR A 89 -0.89 2.54 4.62
C THR A 89 -1.72 1.47 3.91
N SER A 90 -2.04 0.35 4.58
CA SER A 90 -2.58 -0.85 3.93
C SER A 90 -3.92 -1.34 4.49
N ASN A 91 -4.86 -0.46 4.81
CA ASN A 91 -6.21 -0.76 5.33
C ASN A 91 -6.25 -1.46 6.71
N THR A 92 -5.12 -1.89 7.25
CA THR A 92 -5.01 -2.60 8.52
C THR A 92 -3.92 -2.01 9.41
N ALA A 93 -3.97 -2.32 10.70
CA ALA A 93 -3.00 -1.86 11.67
C ALA A 93 -2.83 -2.88 12.81
N PRO A 94 -1.74 -2.82 13.59
CA PRO A 94 -1.58 -3.63 14.79
C PRO A 94 -2.72 -3.38 15.78
N VAL A 95 -3.26 -4.45 16.36
CA VAL A 95 -4.35 -4.36 17.35
C VAL A 95 -3.86 -3.78 18.67
N TYR A 96 -2.59 -4.00 19.00
CA TYR A 96 -2.00 -3.58 20.28
C TYR A 96 -0.86 -2.57 20.05
N GLY A 97 -0.93 -1.44 20.72
CA GLY A 97 0.12 -0.42 20.74
C GLY A 97 -0.33 0.85 21.46
N ASN A 98 0.64 1.59 22.01
CA ASN A 98 0.39 2.87 22.68
C ASN A 98 0.87 4.07 21.85
N ILE A 99 1.27 3.82 20.59
CA ILE A 99 1.76 4.88 19.69
C ILE A 99 0.54 5.47 18.97
N PRO A 100 0.44 6.80 18.87
CA PRO A 100 -0.59 7.45 18.05
C PRO A 100 -0.59 6.87 16.65
N LEU A 101 -1.78 6.52 16.13
CA LEU A 101 -1.95 5.80 14.88
C LEU A 101 -2.73 6.62 13.87
N VAL A 102 -2.21 6.70 12.65
CA VAL A 102 -2.95 7.12 11.44
C VAL A 102 -3.12 5.89 10.56
N LEU A 103 -4.34 5.64 10.10
CA LEU A 103 -4.65 4.54 9.20
C LEU A 103 -5.22 5.09 7.88
N THR A 104 -4.59 4.72 6.77
CA THR A 104 -5.14 5.00 5.44
C THR A 104 -6.07 3.87 5.02
N LEU A 105 -7.32 4.19 4.77
CA LEU A 105 -8.31 3.28 4.20
C LEU A 105 -8.48 3.61 2.72
N HIS A 106 -8.11 2.68 1.83
CA HIS A 106 -8.23 2.86 0.39
C HIS A 106 -9.64 2.55 -0.12
N ASP A 107 -10.29 1.58 0.53
CA ASP A 107 -11.67 1.21 0.25
C ASP A 107 -12.33 0.60 1.51
N ILE A 108 -13.65 0.51 1.47
CA ILE A 108 -14.47 -0.08 2.53
C ILE A 108 -15.32 -1.27 2.03
N ILE A 109 -14.96 -1.86 0.90
CA ILE A 109 -15.70 -2.97 0.27
C ILE A 109 -15.90 -4.12 1.25
N PHE A 110 -14.93 -4.36 2.14
CA PHE A 110 -15.03 -5.40 3.17
C PHE A 110 -16.10 -5.13 4.24
N LEU A 111 -16.55 -3.87 4.39
CA LEU A 111 -17.64 -3.49 5.29
C LEU A 111 -19.02 -3.61 4.61
N GLU A 112 -19.07 -3.65 3.29
CA GLU A 112 -20.31 -3.89 2.59
C GLU A 112 -20.77 -5.31 2.91
N LYS A 113 -21.96 -5.44 3.52
CA LYS A 113 -22.61 -6.74 3.65
C LYS A 113 -22.66 -7.31 2.24
N LYS A 114 -22.20 -8.56 2.06
CA LYS A 114 -22.35 -9.31 0.82
C LYS A 114 -23.80 -9.26 0.41
N THR A 115 -24.19 -8.23 -0.34
CA THR A 115 -25.40 -8.26 -1.11
C THR A 115 -25.15 -9.42 -2.05
N ARG A 116 -25.94 -10.49 -1.88
CA ARG A 116 -25.92 -11.69 -2.70
C ARG A 116 -25.90 -11.21 -4.14
N GLN A 117 -24.74 -11.21 -4.78
CA GLN A 117 -24.65 -11.00 -6.22
C GLN A 117 -25.36 -12.22 -6.81
N GLU A 118 -26.62 -12.04 -7.14
CA GLU A 118 -27.26 -12.96 -8.07
C GLU A 118 -26.37 -12.97 -9.32
N PRO A 119 -26.00 -14.15 -9.83
CA PRO A 119 -25.24 -14.21 -11.06
C PRO A 119 -26.06 -13.47 -12.12
N VAL A 120 -25.53 -12.36 -12.61
CA VAL A 120 -26.11 -11.68 -13.77
C VAL A 120 -26.09 -12.71 -14.88
N HIS A 121 -27.26 -13.28 -15.13
CA HIS A 121 -27.47 -14.18 -16.27
C HIS A 121 -27.33 -13.33 -17.54
N VAL A 122 -26.10 -13.26 -18.07
CA VAL A 122 -25.85 -12.68 -19.38
C VAL A 122 -26.46 -13.65 -20.39
N PRO A 123 -27.55 -13.28 -21.06
CA PRO A 123 -28.09 -14.13 -22.10
C PRO A 123 -27.03 -14.25 -23.18
N LYS A 124 -26.65 -15.48 -23.52
CA LYS A 124 -25.87 -15.77 -24.72
C LYS A 124 -26.77 -15.52 -25.93
N THR A 125 -26.93 -14.28 -26.31
CA THR A 125 -27.57 -13.94 -27.57
C THR A 125 -26.55 -13.32 -28.49
N GLY A 126 -26.22 -14.13 -29.53
CA GLY A 126 -26.10 -13.71 -30.92
C GLY A 126 -25.14 -12.56 -31.20
N THR A 127 -24.02 -12.93 -31.80
CA THR A 127 -23.32 -12.21 -32.87
C THR A 127 -24.02 -10.93 -33.32
N PHE A 128 -23.46 -9.78 -32.92
CA PHE A 128 -23.63 -8.56 -33.72
C PHE A 128 -22.27 -7.88 -33.86
N LEU A 129 -21.64 -8.14 -35.02
CA LEU A 129 -20.50 -7.36 -35.50
C LEU A 129 -21.05 -6.20 -36.35
N PRO A 130 -20.85 -4.95 -35.99
CA PRO A 130 -20.90 -3.89 -36.97
C PRO A 130 -19.52 -3.81 -37.67
N LYS A 131 -19.50 -4.20 -38.91
CA LYS A 131 -18.42 -3.80 -39.84
C LYS A 131 -18.57 -2.30 -40.07
N ASN A 132 -17.69 -1.50 -39.53
CA ASN A 132 -17.50 -0.15 -39.99
C ASN A 132 -16.20 -0.08 -40.80
N HIS A 133 -16.40 -0.10 -42.10
CA HIS A 133 -15.46 0.41 -43.08
C HIS A 133 -15.20 1.89 -42.81
N CYS A 134 -13.98 2.25 -42.49
CA CYS A 134 -13.48 3.60 -42.73
C CYS A 134 -12.69 3.57 -44.04
N SER A 135 -13.27 4.11 -45.09
CA SER A 135 -12.57 4.44 -46.33
C SER A 135 -11.79 5.74 -46.15
N PRO A 136 -10.58 5.88 -46.69
CA PRO A 136 -9.86 7.13 -46.73
C PRO A 136 -10.30 7.93 -47.98
N ASN A 137 -10.69 9.17 -47.79
CA ASN A 137 -10.69 10.15 -48.89
C ASN A 137 -10.40 11.55 -48.37
N SER A 138 -9.26 12.03 -48.83
CA SER A 138 -8.99 13.28 -49.58
C SER A 138 -9.70 14.55 -49.14
N TYR A 139 -8.98 15.48 -48.59
CA TYR A 139 -8.55 16.78 -49.16
C TYR A 139 -7.60 17.45 -48.17
#